data_e0c3bca53f1a4a4dd302cec6041ff1f0
#
_entry.id   e0c3bca53f1a4a4dd302cec6041ff1f0
#
_cell.length_a   1.000
_cell.length_b   1.000
_cell.length_c   1.000
_cell.angle_alpha   90.00
_cell.angle_beta   90.00
_cell.angle_gamma   90.00
#
_symmetry.space_group_name_H-M   'P 1'
#
loop_
_entity.id
_entity.type
_entity.pdbx_description
1 polymer ?
#
loop_
_entity_poly.entity_id
_entity_poly.type
_entity_poly.pdbx_seq_one_letter_code
_entity_poly.pdbx_strand_id
1 'polypeptide(L)'
;MIFTTNEKYEQAILSTLVHVQTHLEGDLSLDVLAERVGFSAYHFHRIFRDAIGEPVKEYIRRLRLEKAAYRLKVSEEVILSLAIDAGFKTHESFTRAFQRLFGITPNEYRDNFLKASHARKKQIQPKYIADYNMKDETGLLPNGSTSKQVRLEPLRPIIVAFVRHVGAYDKLLDKGSSMSVLWEELFAWGNTNGLINADSLLIGIPQDDPSVTPPEKQRFDVCVQIPEFRNPSGHIGCQTISAGTFGVGRHYGLFDNLADTYLHVYDSLVTTGKHKLRAQTPLEVYSYSQVKGDIRIHFTDVYLPVEKNQSNQKN
;
A
#
# COMPACT_ATOMS: atom_id res chain seq x y z
N MET A 1 8.65 -5.45 14.67
CA MET A 1 9.58 -4.32 14.91
C MET A 1 9.70 -4.15 16.41
N ILE A 2 10.85 -4.39 17.02
CA ILE A 2 11.06 -4.15 18.46
C ILE A 2 11.45 -2.68 18.58
N PHE A 3 10.47 -1.82 18.83
CA PHE A 3 10.75 -0.45 19.22
C PHE A 3 11.34 -0.43 20.62
N THR A 4 12.44 0.25 20.78
CA THR A 4 13.00 0.49 22.10
C THR A 4 12.08 1.44 22.88
N THR A 5 11.96 1.22 24.15
CA THR A 5 11.03 1.70 25.17
C THR A 5 10.76 3.21 25.30
N ASN A 6 11.06 4.04 24.28
CA ASN A 6 10.82 5.49 24.35
C ASN A 6 9.76 5.90 23.31
N GLU A 7 8.51 6.05 23.74
CA GLU A 7 7.38 6.48 22.91
C GLU A 7 7.69 7.71 22.01
N LYS A 8 8.53 8.64 22.51
CA LYS A 8 8.96 9.80 21.73
C LYS A 8 9.79 9.42 20.51
N TYR A 9 10.63 8.38 20.62
CA TYR A 9 11.44 7.90 19.50
C TYR A 9 10.55 7.14 18.50
N GLU A 10 9.66 6.31 18.98
CA GLU A 10 8.70 5.58 18.16
C GLU A 10 7.86 6.56 17.33
N GLN A 11 7.31 7.58 17.96
CA GLN A 11 6.52 8.60 17.29
C GLN A 11 7.34 9.41 16.26
N ALA A 12 8.58 9.76 16.58
CA ALA A 12 9.47 10.45 15.66
C ALA A 12 9.79 9.61 14.42
N ILE A 13 10.08 8.33 14.63
CA ILE A 13 10.34 7.39 13.54
C ILE A 13 9.09 7.21 12.68
N LEU A 14 7.93 6.94 13.27
CA LEU A 14 6.67 6.75 12.55
C LEU A 14 6.28 8.00 11.73
N SER A 15 6.37 9.19 12.34
CA SER A 15 6.14 10.46 11.66
C SER A 15 7.08 10.65 10.46
N THR A 16 8.35 10.25 10.61
CA THR A 16 9.34 10.31 9.52
C THR A 16 8.97 9.33 8.41
N LEU A 17 8.60 8.09 8.74
CA LEU A 17 8.22 7.08 7.75
C LEU A 17 7.01 7.54 6.91
N VAL A 18 5.99 8.13 7.54
CA VAL A 18 4.82 8.70 6.86
C VAL A 18 5.23 9.87 5.98
N HIS A 19 6.08 10.76 6.49
CA HIS A 19 6.56 11.91 5.72
C HIS A 19 7.36 11.49 4.48
N VAL A 20 8.32 10.58 4.63
CA VAL A 20 9.11 10.04 3.51
C VAL A 20 8.20 9.43 2.46
N GLN A 21 7.22 8.64 2.88
CA GLN A 21 6.29 7.96 1.98
C GLN A 21 5.44 8.95 1.16
N THR A 22 4.96 10.01 1.77
CA THR A 22 4.09 11.01 1.13
C THR A 22 4.85 12.08 0.34
N HIS A 23 6.17 12.25 0.59
CA HIS A 23 7.01 13.27 -0.02
C HIS A 23 8.28 12.70 -0.67
N LEU A 24 8.18 11.50 -1.24
CA LEU A 24 9.34 10.75 -1.72
C LEU A 24 10.16 11.48 -2.80
N GLU A 25 9.55 12.40 -3.53
CA GLU A 25 10.18 13.22 -4.56
C GLU A 25 10.79 14.53 -4.00
N GLY A 26 10.50 14.86 -2.73
CA GLY A 26 10.97 16.07 -2.08
C GLY A 26 12.40 15.98 -1.53
N ASP A 27 12.79 17.08 -0.84
CA ASP A 27 14.03 17.08 -0.05
C ASP A 27 13.82 16.26 1.23
N LEU A 28 14.47 15.12 1.27
CA LEU A 28 14.49 14.18 2.38
C LEU A 28 15.89 14.02 2.94
N SER A 29 16.67 15.15 2.95
CA SER A 29 17.99 15.14 3.57
C SER A 29 17.91 14.82 5.07
N LEU A 30 19.00 14.27 5.60
CA LEU A 30 19.06 13.89 7.01
C LEU A 30 18.75 15.07 7.94
N ASP A 31 19.24 16.25 7.59
CA ASP A 31 19.04 17.47 8.39
C ASP A 31 17.56 17.89 8.41
N VAL A 32 16.90 17.92 7.24
CA VAL A 32 15.47 18.24 7.12
C VAL A 32 14.61 17.26 7.93
N LEU A 33 14.89 15.98 7.84
CA LEU A 33 14.13 14.96 8.57
C LEU A 33 14.36 15.03 10.08
N ALA A 34 15.59 15.28 10.51
CA ALA A 34 15.94 15.42 11.92
C ALA A 34 15.30 16.66 12.55
N GLU A 35 15.36 17.80 11.86
CA GLU A 35 14.72 19.06 12.28
C GLU A 35 13.21 18.90 12.45
N ARG A 36 12.54 18.24 11.49
CA ARG A 36 11.11 17.98 11.52
C ARG A 36 10.65 17.27 12.80
N VAL A 37 11.46 16.38 13.33
CA VAL A 37 11.14 15.58 14.54
C VAL A 37 11.83 16.10 15.80
N GLY A 38 12.54 17.25 15.71
CA GLY A 38 13.17 17.93 16.84
C GLY A 38 14.40 17.22 17.40
N PHE A 39 15.18 16.56 16.56
CA PHE A 39 16.44 15.90 16.92
C PHE A 39 17.63 16.49 16.16
N SER A 40 18.85 16.34 16.72
CA SER A 40 20.05 16.56 15.93
C SER A 40 20.20 15.47 14.85
N ALA A 41 20.82 15.79 13.71
CA ALA A 41 21.04 14.84 12.62
C ALA A 41 21.75 13.56 13.06
N TYR A 42 22.77 13.69 13.92
CA TYR A 42 23.49 12.53 14.47
C TYR A 42 22.60 11.63 15.33
N HIS A 43 21.83 12.23 16.22
CA HIS A 43 20.92 11.45 17.10
C HIS A 43 19.80 10.80 16.30
N PHE A 44 19.18 11.54 15.37
CA PHE A 44 18.16 11.02 14.48
C PHE A 44 18.68 9.85 13.63
N HIS A 45 19.85 9.99 13.01
CA HIS A 45 20.46 8.91 12.21
C HIS A 45 20.62 7.62 13.02
N ARG A 46 21.06 7.73 14.27
CA ARG A 46 21.25 6.57 15.15
C ARG A 46 19.92 5.90 15.47
N ILE A 47 18.92 6.65 15.97
CA ILE A 47 17.62 6.08 16.36
C ILE A 47 16.88 5.51 15.14
N PHE A 48 16.99 6.15 13.98
CA PHE A 48 16.39 5.67 12.75
C PHE A 48 16.99 4.32 12.33
N ARG A 49 18.33 4.24 12.28
CA ARG A 49 19.01 3.00 11.93
C ARG A 49 18.73 1.87 12.92
N ASP A 50 18.68 2.16 14.21
CA ASP A 50 18.39 1.17 15.25
C ASP A 50 16.95 0.66 15.15
N ALA A 51 15.99 1.53 14.79
CA ALA A 51 14.58 1.16 14.64
C ALA A 51 14.28 0.44 13.30
N ILE A 52 14.90 0.88 12.19
CA ILE A 52 14.57 0.41 10.83
C ILE A 52 15.55 -0.64 10.30
N GLY A 53 16.72 -0.74 10.91
CA GLY A 53 17.77 -1.68 10.49
C GLY A 53 18.63 -1.21 9.31
N GLU A 54 18.33 -0.03 8.74
CA GLU A 54 19.11 0.55 7.65
C GLU A 54 19.23 2.08 7.81
N PRO A 55 20.30 2.71 7.27
CA PRO A 55 20.47 4.16 7.27
C PRO A 55 19.33 4.85 6.51
N VAL A 56 18.89 6.03 6.98
CA VAL A 56 17.78 6.78 6.37
C VAL A 56 17.98 7.06 4.87
N LYS A 57 19.20 7.35 4.45
CA LYS A 57 19.55 7.57 3.04
C LYS A 57 19.33 6.32 2.17
N GLU A 58 19.71 5.14 2.68
CA GLU A 58 19.52 3.88 1.96
C GLU A 58 18.03 3.47 1.95
N TYR A 59 17.31 3.71 3.05
CA TYR A 59 15.86 3.55 3.12
C TYR A 59 15.13 4.37 2.03
N ILE A 60 15.40 5.68 1.94
CA ILE A 60 14.80 6.56 0.94
C ILE A 60 15.16 6.12 -0.48
N ARG A 61 16.45 5.78 -0.70
CA ARG A 61 16.93 5.32 -2.00
C ARG A 61 16.23 4.04 -2.44
N ARG A 62 16.05 3.09 -1.54
CA ARG A 62 15.31 1.85 -1.81
C ARG A 62 13.87 2.14 -2.20
N LEU A 63 13.14 2.94 -1.43
CA LEU A 63 11.76 3.31 -1.75
C LEU A 63 11.62 4.01 -3.11
N ARG A 64 12.55 4.88 -3.46
CA ARG A 64 12.58 5.54 -4.77
C ARG A 64 12.79 4.54 -5.91
N LEU A 65 13.67 3.56 -5.73
CA LEU A 65 13.90 2.50 -6.70
C LEU A 65 12.70 1.55 -6.81
N GLU A 66 12.06 1.19 -5.69
CA GLU A 66 10.84 0.38 -5.66
C GLU A 66 9.67 1.10 -6.36
N LYS A 67 9.50 2.40 -6.12
CA LYS A 67 8.52 3.24 -6.85
C LYS A 67 8.81 3.25 -8.36
N ALA A 68 10.08 3.39 -8.75
CA ALA A 68 10.46 3.34 -10.16
C ALA A 68 10.20 1.96 -10.77
N ALA A 69 10.49 0.86 -10.04
CA ALA A 69 10.19 -0.50 -10.49
C ALA A 69 8.68 -0.72 -10.69
N TYR A 70 7.85 -0.21 -9.78
CA TYR A 70 6.40 -0.23 -9.96
C TYR A 70 5.97 0.55 -11.23
N ARG A 71 6.47 1.78 -11.43
CA ARG A 71 6.17 2.58 -12.63
C ARG A 71 6.62 1.89 -13.92
N LEU A 72 7.75 1.18 -13.92
CA LEU A 72 8.19 0.36 -15.06
C LEU A 72 7.20 -0.74 -15.45
N LYS A 73 6.43 -1.27 -14.51
CA LYS A 73 5.38 -2.27 -14.77
C LYS A 73 4.13 -1.68 -15.37
N VAL A 74 3.77 -0.47 -14.97
CA VAL A 74 2.42 0.10 -15.20
C VAL A 74 2.42 1.27 -16.18
N SER A 75 3.58 1.70 -16.66
CA SER A 75 3.70 2.81 -17.61
C SER A 75 4.79 2.57 -18.66
N GLU A 76 4.67 3.26 -19.78
CA GLU A 76 5.70 3.31 -20.84
C GLU A 76 6.64 4.51 -20.67
N GLU A 77 6.73 5.05 -19.46
CA GLU A 77 7.58 6.20 -19.18
C GLU A 77 9.04 5.94 -19.56
N VAL A 78 9.69 6.98 -20.07
CA VAL A 78 11.12 6.92 -20.41
C VAL A 78 11.94 6.69 -19.15
N ILE A 79 12.88 5.77 -19.21
CA ILE A 79 13.72 5.39 -18.05
C ILE A 79 14.47 6.59 -17.47
N LEU A 80 14.89 7.53 -18.32
CA LEU A 80 15.55 8.76 -17.86
C LEU A 80 14.63 9.60 -16.95
N SER A 81 13.34 9.70 -17.28
CA SER A 81 12.35 10.39 -16.42
C SER A 81 12.24 9.71 -15.07
N LEU A 82 12.11 8.38 -15.07
CA LEU A 82 12.06 7.58 -13.84
C LEU A 82 13.34 7.75 -12.99
N ALA A 83 14.50 7.85 -13.63
CA ALA A 83 15.77 8.07 -12.94
C ALA A 83 15.82 9.43 -12.24
N ILE A 84 15.36 10.49 -12.93
CA ILE A 84 15.31 11.86 -12.37
C ILE A 84 14.35 11.89 -11.16
N ASP A 85 13.15 11.34 -11.31
CA ASP A 85 12.13 11.28 -10.24
C ASP A 85 12.61 10.44 -9.05
N ALA A 86 13.43 9.42 -9.31
CA ALA A 86 14.09 8.64 -8.27
C ALA A 86 15.30 9.35 -7.63
N GLY A 87 15.59 10.60 -8.02
CA GLY A 87 16.65 11.43 -7.46
C GLY A 87 18.05 11.11 -7.98
N PHE A 88 18.17 10.45 -9.14
CA PHE A 88 19.45 10.18 -9.80
C PHE A 88 19.77 11.24 -10.85
N LYS A 89 21.03 11.65 -10.90
CA LYS A 89 21.47 12.67 -11.86
C LYS A 89 21.65 12.14 -13.28
N THR A 90 21.89 10.82 -13.45
CA THR A 90 22.13 10.20 -14.75
C THR A 90 21.43 8.85 -14.85
N HIS A 91 21.10 8.46 -16.10
CA HIS A 91 20.55 7.15 -16.43
C HIS A 91 21.46 6.01 -15.96
N GLU A 92 22.79 6.15 -16.11
CA GLU A 92 23.76 5.12 -15.75
C GLU A 92 23.83 4.90 -14.23
N SER A 93 23.77 5.99 -13.45
CA SER A 93 23.77 5.89 -11.98
C SER A 93 22.50 5.21 -11.45
N PHE A 94 21.36 5.52 -12.06
CA PHE A 94 20.09 4.85 -11.79
C PHE A 94 20.15 3.37 -12.18
N THR A 95 20.56 3.06 -13.41
CA THR A 95 20.64 1.68 -13.90
C THR A 95 21.51 0.80 -13.02
N ARG A 96 22.71 1.29 -12.61
CA ARG A 96 23.58 0.56 -11.67
C ARG A 96 22.93 0.34 -10.30
N ALA A 97 22.23 1.35 -9.78
CA ALA A 97 21.55 1.25 -8.50
C ALA A 97 20.37 0.28 -8.57
N PHE A 98 19.59 0.34 -9.64
CA PHE A 98 18.46 -0.53 -9.91
C PHE A 98 18.92 -1.98 -10.06
N GLN A 99 19.96 -2.23 -10.89
CA GLN A 99 20.51 -3.57 -11.08
C GLN A 99 21.10 -4.15 -9.80
N ARG A 100 21.70 -3.32 -8.94
CA ARG A 100 22.17 -3.78 -7.62
C ARG A 100 21.03 -4.25 -6.72
N LEU A 101 19.86 -3.60 -6.79
CA LEU A 101 18.71 -3.93 -5.95
C LEU A 101 17.90 -5.09 -6.51
N PHE A 102 17.66 -5.13 -7.83
CA PHE A 102 16.75 -6.07 -8.48
C PHE A 102 17.44 -7.17 -9.30
N GLY A 103 18.76 -7.13 -9.43
CA GLY A 103 19.54 -8.13 -10.18
C GLY A 103 19.53 -7.96 -11.70
N ILE A 104 18.63 -7.16 -12.26
CA ILE A 104 18.46 -6.93 -13.70
C ILE A 104 18.33 -5.44 -14.00
N THR A 105 18.51 -5.06 -15.27
CA THR A 105 18.39 -3.66 -15.69
C THR A 105 16.92 -3.20 -15.73
N PRO A 106 16.64 -1.88 -15.68
CA PRO A 106 15.28 -1.35 -15.79
C PRO A 106 14.54 -1.79 -17.07
N ASN A 107 15.24 -1.88 -18.21
CA ASN A 107 14.65 -2.36 -19.46
C ASN A 107 14.26 -3.84 -19.37
N GLU A 108 15.17 -4.69 -18.91
CA GLU A 108 14.90 -6.11 -18.73
C GLU A 108 13.76 -6.34 -17.72
N TYR A 109 13.69 -5.50 -16.68
CA TYR A 109 12.62 -5.57 -15.68
C TYR A 109 11.25 -5.30 -16.30
N ARG A 110 11.14 -4.23 -17.13
CA ARG A 110 9.93 -3.90 -17.88
C ARG A 110 9.53 -5.01 -18.85
N ASP A 111 10.48 -5.50 -19.65
CA ASP A 111 10.22 -6.54 -20.65
C ASP A 111 9.78 -7.87 -20.02
N ASN A 112 10.41 -8.26 -18.92
CA ASN A 112 10.06 -9.48 -18.19
C ASN A 112 8.66 -9.38 -17.60
N PHE A 113 8.27 -8.23 -17.03
CA PHE A 113 6.92 -8.01 -16.52
C PHE A 113 5.87 -8.08 -17.64
N LEU A 114 6.11 -7.45 -18.78
CA LEU A 114 5.20 -7.49 -19.93
C LEU A 114 5.04 -8.93 -20.47
N LYS A 115 6.13 -9.68 -20.59
CA LYS A 115 6.09 -11.10 -20.98
C LYS A 115 5.32 -11.95 -19.99
N ALA A 116 5.56 -11.77 -18.69
CA ALA A 116 4.86 -12.49 -17.63
C ALA A 116 3.37 -12.16 -17.58
N SER A 117 2.98 -10.89 -17.76
CA SER A 117 1.57 -10.47 -17.79
C SER A 117 0.82 -11.08 -18.98
N HIS A 118 1.45 -11.15 -20.17
CA HIS A 118 0.87 -11.83 -21.33
C HIS A 118 0.74 -13.34 -21.15
N ALA A 119 1.72 -13.97 -20.47
CA ALA A 119 1.66 -15.41 -20.17
C ALA A 119 0.55 -15.71 -19.15
N ARG A 120 0.40 -14.89 -18.10
CA ARG A 120 -0.67 -15.03 -17.09
C ARG A 120 -2.06 -14.86 -17.68
N LYS A 121 -2.28 -13.91 -18.61
CA LYS A 121 -3.56 -13.76 -19.32
C LYS A 121 -4.03 -15.04 -20.04
N LYS A 122 -3.08 -15.91 -20.43
CA LYS A 122 -3.41 -17.21 -21.06
C LYS A 122 -3.72 -18.33 -20.03
N GLN A 123 -3.27 -18.20 -18.79
CA GLN A 123 -3.33 -19.27 -17.79
C GLN A 123 -4.36 -19.03 -16.68
N ILE A 124 -4.68 -17.77 -16.35
CA ILE A 124 -5.59 -17.45 -15.25
C ILE A 124 -6.95 -17.08 -15.85
N GLN A 125 -7.92 -17.99 -15.69
CA GLN A 125 -9.33 -17.60 -15.68
C GLN A 125 -9.68 -17.33 -14.22
N PRO A 126 -9.80 -16.06 -13.79
CA PRO A 126 -10.28 -15.75 -12.46
C PRO A 126 -11.62 -16.43 -12.24
N LYS A 127 -11.85 -16.98 -11.07
CA LYS A 127 -13.12 -17.56 -10.69
C LYS A 127 -14.15 -16.44 -10.51
N TYR A 128 -14.65 -15.90 -11.63
CA TYR A 128 -15.65 -14.84 -11.62
C TYR A 128 -17.00 -15.38 -11.16
N ILE A 129 -17.62 -14.69 -10.23
CA ILE A 129 -19.02 -14.90 -9.89
C ILE A 129 -19.82 -13.86 -10.65
N ALA A 130 -20.81 -14.31 -11.42
CA ALA A 130 -21.86 -13.44 -11.93
C ALA A 130 -22.65 -12.90 -10.75
N ASP A 131 -22.90 -11.58 -10.75
CA ASP A 131 -23.47 -10.85 -9.64
C ASP A 131 -24.57 -11.58 -8.85
N TYR A 132 -24.40 -11.59 -7.52
CA TYR A 132 -25.38 -11.71 -6.45
C TYR A 132 -26.25 -12.98 -6.30
N ASN A 133 -26.26 -13.95 -7.21
CA ASN A 133 -27.21 -15.08 -7.15
C ASN A 133 -26.62 -16.44 -6.80
N MET A 134 -25.33 -16.57 -6.53
CA MET A 134 -24.74 -17.82 -6.10
C MET A 134 -24.33 -17.75 -4.63
N LYS A 135 -25.28 -17.91 -3.76
CA LYS A 135 -25.03 -18.31 -2.38
C LYS A 135 -24.76 -19.82 -2.38
N ASP A 136 -23.74 -20.24 -1.63
CA ASP A 136 -23.61 -21.66 -1.31
C ASP A 136 -24.77 -22.09 -0.38
N GLU A 137 -24.83 -23.38 -0.03
CA GLU A 137 -25.88 -23.92 0.87
C GLU A 137 -25.89 -23.23 2.24
N THR A 138 -24.82 -22.53 2.62
CA THR A 138 -24.71 -21.73 3.85
C THR A 138 -25.16 -20.29 3.65
N GLY A 139 -25.47 -19.87 2.42
CA GLY A 139 -25.84 -18.49 2.06
C GLY A 139 -24.66 -17.56 1.91
N LEU A 140 -23.42 -18.07 1.91
CA LEU A 140 -22.19 -17.33 1.72
C LEU A 140 -21.72 -17.45 0.26
N LEU A 141 -21.03 -16.40 -0.22
CA LEU A 141 -20.34 -16.45 -1.50
C LEU A 141 -19.08 -17.32 -1.39
N PRO A 142 -18.68 -18.04 -2.48
CA PRO A 142 -17.47 -18.84 -2.46
C PRO A 142 -16.25 -17.99 -2.06
N ASN A 143 -15.51 -18.48 -1.08
CA ASN A 143 -14.30 -17.85 -0.60
C ASN A 143 -13.25 -17.70 -1.73
N GLY A 144 -12.56 -16.56 -1.77
CA GLY A 144 -11.51 -16.30 -2.76
C GLY A 144 -12.03 -16.00 -4.17
N SER A 145 -13.25 -15.47 -4.30
CA SER A 145 -13.84 -15.12 -5.59
C SER A 145 -13.90 -13.60 -5.81
N THR A 146 -13.87 -13.20 -7.08
CA THR A 146 -13.88 -11.78 -7.50
C THR A 146 -15.20 -11.45 -8.22
N SER A 147 -15.80 -10.30 -7.92
CA SER A 147 -16.93 -9.77 -8.72
C SER A 147 -16.47 -9.44 -10.15
N LYS A 148 -17.30 -9.74 -11.15
CA LYS A 148 -17.05 -9.32 -12.53
C LYS A 148 -17.11 -7.81 -12.71
N GLN A 149 -17.89 -7.12 -11.88
CA GLN A 149 -18.13 -5.70 -12.00
C GLN A 149 -16.96 -4.91 -11.40
N VAL A 150 -16.33 -4.07 -12.21
CA VAL A 150 -15.40 -3.04 -11.77
C VAL A 150 -16.07 -1.69 -11.95
N ARG A 151 -16.08 -0.88 -10.88
CA ARG A 151 -16.69 0.44 -10.86
C ARG A 151 -15.67 1.54 -10.66
N LEU A 152 -16.00 2.76 -11.07
CA LEU A 152 -15.18 3.95 -10.79
C LEU A 152 -15.84 4.71 -9.65
N GLU A 153 -15.08 4.96 -8.58
CA GLU A 153 -15.57 5.70 -7.43
C GLU A 153 -14.68 6.91 -7.12
N PRO A 154 -15.25 8.10 -6.95
CA PRO A 154 -14.53 9.22 -6.38
C PRO A 154 -14.44 9.05 -4.86
N LEU A 155 -13.24 9.10 -4.31
CA LEU A 155 -13.00 9.06 -2.87
C LEU A 155 -12.70 10.47 -2.36
N ARG A 156 -13.36 10.88 -1.28
CA ARG A 156 -13.00 12.07 -0.51
C ARG A 156 -11.81 11.76 0.38
N PRO A 157 -11.07 12.77 0.88
CA PRO A 157 -10.01 12.51 1.84
C PRO A 157 -10.57 11.78 3.07
N ILE A 158 -9.85 10.74 3.52
CA ILE A 158 -10.21 9.97 4.71
C ILE A 158 -9.06 10.11 5.71
N ILE A 159 -9.38 10.50 6.95
CA ILE A 159 -8.42 10.50 8.04
C ILE A 159 -8.48 9.14 8.71
N VAL A 160 -7.31 8.52 8.90
CA VAL A 160 -7.20 7.21 9.53
C VAL A 160 -6.16 7.22 10.65
N ALA A 161 -6.47 6.52 11.73
CA ALA A 161 -5.45 6.02 12.64
C ALA A 161 -4.96 4.67 12.12
N PHE A 162 -3.67 4.36 12.31
CA PHE A 162 -3.09 3.12 11.81
C PHE A 162 -2.00 2.56 12.72
N VAL A 163 -1.81 1.26 12.61
CA VAL A 163 -0.61 0.55 13.09
C VAL A 163 0.07 -0.09 11.89
N ARG A 164 1.40 0.09 11.79
CA ARG A 164 2.20 -0.43 10.68
C ARG A 164 2.77 -1.80 10.99
N HIS A 165 2.41 -2.76 10.17
CA HIS A 165 3.12 -4.03 10.07
C HIS A 165 4.34 -3.90 9.15
N VAL A 166 5.45 -4.53 9.52
CA VAL A 166 6.63 -4.71 8.65
C VAL A 166 6.97 -6.18 8.62
N GLY A 167 6.92 -6.76 7.45
CA GLY A 167 7.12 -8.20 7.23
C GLY A 167 6.28 -8.71 6.07
N ALA A 168 6.43 -9.98 5.73
CA ALA A 168 5.70 -10.60 4.65
C ALA A 168 4.17 -10.52 4.85
N TYR A 169 3.44 -10.16 3.80
CA TYR A 169 1.99 -9.98 3.86
C TYR A 169 1.23 -11.28 4.17
N ASP A 170 1.73 -12.43 3.74
CA ASP A 170 1.17 -13.73 4.07
C ASP A 170 1.15 -13.98 5.60
N LYS A 171 2.16 -13.53 6.32
CA LYS A 171 2.23 -13.63 7.80
C LYS A 171 1.23 -12.72 8.50
N LEU A 172 0.85 -11.61 7.86
CA LEU A 172 -0.18 -10.73 8.38
C LEU A 172 -1.58 -11.36 8.26
N LEU A 173 -1.78 -12.20 7.24
CA LEU A 173 -3.09 -12.74 6.84
C LEU A 173 -3.38 -14.16 7.35
N ASP A 174 -2.43 -14.82 8.02
CA ASP A 174 -2.60 -16.17 8.58
C ASP A 174 -3.68 -16.22 9.67
N LYS A 175 -4.35 -17.36 9.83
CA LYS A 175 -5.32 -17.62 10.90
C LYS A 175 -4.69 -17.42 12.28
N GLY A 176 -5.28 -16.58 13.11
CA GLY A 176 -4.70 -16.11 14.36
C GLY A 176 -3.67 -15.01 14.19
N SER A 177 -3.74 -14.34 13.06
CA SER A 177 -2.75 -13.44 12.53
C SER A 177 -2.61 -12.13 13.31
N SER A 178 -1.47 -11.53 13.08
CA SER A 178 -1.11 -10.20 13.56
C SER A 178 -2.15 -9.12 13.20
N MET A 179 -2.93 -9.27 12.10
CA MET A 179 -3.91 -8.28 11.66
C MET A 179 -5.05 -8.08 12.65
N SER A 180 -5.63 -9.16 13.18
CA SER A 180 -6.69 -9.07 14.19
C SER A 180 -6.20 -8.37 15.44
N VAL A 181 -4.99 -8.70 15.91
CA VAL A 181 -4.37 -8.07 17.08
C VAL A 181 -4.15 -6.57 16.84
N LEU A 182 -3.70 -6.18 15.63
CA LEU A 182 -3.49 -4.76 15.30
C LEU A 182 -4.81 -3.98 15.24
N TRP A 183 -5.91 -4.60 14.77
CA TRP A 183 -7.22 -3.96 14.84
C TRP A 183 -7.77 -3.87 16.25
N GLU A 184 -7.61 -4.91 17.07
CA GLU A 184 -8.01 -4.87 18.49
C GLU A 184 -7.34 -3.71 19.22
N GLU A 185 -6.06 -3.49 18.96
CA GLU A 185 -5.30 -2.38 19.49
C GLU A 185 -5.84 -1.01 19.02
N LEU A 186 -6.09 -0.85 17.72
CA LEU A 186 -6.68 0.37 17.17
C LEU A 186 -8.08 0.63 17.73
N PHE A 187 -8.91 -0.40 17.87
CA PHE A 187 -10.24 -0.28 18.47
C PHE A 187 -10.16 0.10 19.95
N ALA A 188 -9.24 -0.50 20.73
CA ALA A 188 -9.05 -0.16 22.11
C ALA A 188 -8.65 1.32 22.26
N TRP A 189 -7.69 1.77 21.48
CA TRP A 189 -7.25 3.16 21.46
C TRP A 189 -8.37 4.11 21.00
N GLY A 190 -9.03 3.81 19.89
CA GLY A 190 -10.04 4.66 19.29
C GLY A 190 -11.32 4.78 20.15
N ASN A 191 -11.75 3.70 20.80
CA ASN A 191 -12.88 3.70 21.72
C ASN A 191 -12.54 4.50 22.99
N THR A 192 -11.34 4.34 23.56
CA THR A 192 -10.89 5.12 24.71
C THR A 192 -10.90 6.62 24.43
N ASN A 193 -10.63 7.02 23.19
CA ASN A 193 -10.59 8.43 22.75
C ASN A 193 -11.92 8.91 22.14
N GLY A 194 -12.96 8.07 22.07
CA GLY A 194 -14.26 8.44 21.49
C GLY A 194 -14.22 8.73 19.97
N LEU A 195 -13.29 8.10 19.24
CA LEU A 195 -13.00 8.39 17.82
C LEU A 195 -13.57 7.35 16.84
N ILE A 196 -14.05 6.23 17.35
CA ILE A 196 -14.54 5.10 16.54
C ILE A 196 -16.01 4.86 16.83
N ASN A 197 -16.78 4.55 15.79
CA ASN A 197 -18.19 4.16 15.88
C ASN A 197 -18.46 2.99 14.89
N ALA A 198 -19.73 2.55 14.83
CA ALA A 198 -20.13 1.43 13.98
C ALA A 198 -19.96 1.69 12.45
N ASP A 199 -19.89 2.95 12.04
CA ASP A 199 -19.72 3.35 10.64
C ASP A 199 -18.26 3.60 10.27
N SER A 200 -17.33 3.48 11.21
CA SER A 200 -15.91 3.65 10.97
C SER A 200 -15.38 2.56 10.02
N LEU A 201 -14.77 2.98 8.89
CA LEU A 201 -14.23 2.05 7.92
C LEU A 201 -12.97 1.37 8.46
N LEU A 202 -12.83 0.08 8.20
CA LEU A 202 -11.58 -0.66 8.31
C LEU A 202 -10.89 -0.66 6.96
N ILE A 203 -9.63 -0.24 6.93
CA ILE A 203 -8.87 -0.04 5.70
C ILE A 203 -7.50 -0.69 5.87
N GLY A 204 -7.09 -1.46 4.88
CA GLY A 204 -5.71 -1.90 4.69
C GLY A 204 -5.02 -1.04 3.65
N ILE A 205 -3.78 -0.67 3.90
CA ILE A 205 -2.97 0.06 2.93
C ILE A 205 -1.67 -0.72 2.69
N PRO A 206 -1.62 -1.55 1.63
CA PRO A 206 -0.37 -2.16 1.21
C PRO A 206 0.56 -1.07 0.67
N GLN A 207 1.58 -0.75 1.44
CA GLN A 207 2.51 0.33 1.12
C GLN A 207 3.52 -0.05 0.04
N ASP A 208 3.72 -1.34 -0.16
CA ASP A 208 4.72 -1.90 -1.04
C ASP A 208 4.11 -2.94 -1.99
N ASP A 209 4.68 -3.06 -3.18
CA ASP A 209 4.35 -4.14 -4.11
C ASP A 209 5.12 -5.41 -3.69
N PRO A 210 4.45 -6.49 -3.29
CA PRO A 210 5.12 -7.71 -2.81
C PRO A 210 5.94 -8.42 -3.89
N SER A 211 5.75 -8.08 -5.16
CA SER A 211 6.59 -8.60 -6.25
C SER A 211 7.86 -7.77 -6.48
N VAL A 212 8.01 -6.67 -5.76
CA VAL A 212 9.14 -5.72 -5.84
C VAL A 212 9.93 -5.68 -4.55
N THR A 213 9.22 -5.50 -3.43
CA THR A 213 9.83 -5.32 -2.11
C THR A 213 10.06 -6.66 -1.45
N PRO A 214 11.28 -6.94 -0.94
CA PRO A 214 11.59 -8.16 -0.19
C PRO A 214 10.62 -8.36 0.99
N PRO A 215 10.20 -9.60 1.27
CA PRO A 215 9.18 -9.89 2.29
C PRO A 215 9.43 -9.25 3.65
N GLU A 216 10.67 -9.27 4.12
CA GLU A 216 11.08 -8.72 5.43
C GLU A 216 11.02 -7.19 5.50
N LYS A 217 10.83 -6.52 4.36
CA LYS A 217 10.75 -5.05 4.24
C LYS A 217 9.38 -4.56 3.79
N GLN A 218 8.45 -5.46 3.49
CA GLN A 218 7.09 -5.09 3.11
C GLN A 218 6.39 -4.39 4.28
N ARG A 219 5.66 -3.32 3.96
CA ARG A 219 4.92 -2.51 4.94
C ARG A 219 3.44 -2.54 4.60
N PHE A 220 2.64 -2.75 5.63
CA PHE A 220 1.19 -2.75 5.53
C PHE A 220 0.63 -1.92 6.69
N ASP A 221 -0.22 -0.95 6.39
CA ASP A 221 -0.90 -0.17 7.42
C ASP A 221 -2.30 -0.75 7.65
N VAL A 222 -2.52 -1.24 8.85
CA VAL A 222 -3.84 -1.62 9.35
C VAL A 222 -4.48 -0.36 9.90
N CYS A 223 -5.61 0.06 9.33
CA CYS A 223 -6.17 1.37 9.59
C CYS A 223 -7.64 1.29 10.05
N VAL A 224 -8.04 2.29 10.83
CA VAL A 224 -9.43 2.59 11.14
C VAL A 224 -9.72 4.06 10.84
N GLN A 225 -10.86 4.34 10.20
CA GLN A 225 -11.31 5.71 9.95
C GLN A 225 -11.63 6.42 11.25
N ILE A 226 -11.15 7.67 11.37
CA ILE A 226 -11.44 8.56 12.49
C ILE A 226 -11.95 9.92 11.98
N PRO A 227 -12.75 10.67 12.77
CA PRO A 227 -13.40 11.89 12.29
C PRO A 227 -12.43 13.07 12.11
N GLU A 228 -11.30 13.08 12.85
CA GLU A 228 -10.35 14.18 12.83
C GLU A 228 -8.91 13.70 13.06
N PHE A 229 -7.95 14.49 12.56
CA PHE A 229 -6.52 14.18 12.72
C PHE A 229 -6.11 14.26 14.19
N ARG A 230 -5.34 13.27 14.64
CA ARG A 230 -4.79 13.18 15.99
C ARG A 230 -3.28 12.95 15.93
N ASN A 231 -2.61 13.30 17.02
CA ASN A 231 -1.21 12.94 17.26
C ASN A 231 -1.14 11.91 18.38
N PRO A 232 -1.35 10.62 18.08
CA PRO A 232 -1.25 9.55 19.08
C PRO A 232 0.18 9.44 19.60
N SER A 233 0.37 8.82 20.76
CA SER A 233 1.70 8.42 21.25
C SER A 233 2.06 7.01 20.80
N GLY A 234 3.33 6.66 20.92
CA GLY A 234 3.84 5.32 20.61
C GLY A 234 3.80 4.98 19.12
N HIS A 235 3.41 3.75 18.83
CA HIS A 235 3.44 3.20 17.46
C HIS A 235 2.13 3.35 16.67
N ILE A 236 1.09 3.94 17.27
CA ILE A 236 -0.11 4.33 16.53
C ILE A 236 0.19 5.62 15.77
N GLY A 237 -0.09 5.62 14.48
CA GLY A 237 0.04 6.78 13.62
C GLY A 237 -1.29 7.34 13.17
N CYS A 238 -1.26 8.53 12.60
CA CYS A 238 -2.40 9.14 11.95
C CYS A 238 -1.97 9.68 10.58
N GLN A 239 -2.78 9.41 9.55
CA GLN A 239 -2.51 9.90 8.20
C GLN A 239 -3.81 10.22 7.47
N THR A 240 -3.69 10.98 6.38
CA THR A 240 -4.80 11.27 5.49
C THR A 240 -4.64 10.51 4.17
N ILE A 241 -5.59 9.67 3.84
CA ILE A 241 -5.72 9.08 2.51
C ILE A 241 -6.22 10.18 1.58
N SER A 242 -5.46 10.49 0.53
CA SER A 242 -5.78 11.59 -0.38
C SER A 242 -6.99 11.26 -1.25
N ALA A 243 -7.75 12.30 -1.60
CA ALA A 243 -8.85 12.22 -2.55
C ALA A 243 -8.41 11.74 -3.93
N GLY A 244 -9.37 11.23 -4.69
CA GLY A 244 -9.16 10.90 -6.10
C GLY A 244 -10.17 9.91 -6.64
N THR A 245 -10.00 9.53 -7.91
CA THR A 245 -10.80 8.48 -8.54
C THR A 245 -10.08 7.15 -8.37
N PHE A 246 -10.86 6.12 -8.05
CA PHE A 246 -10.39 4.76 -7.89
C PHE A 246 -11.21 3.81 -8.76
N GLY A 247 -10.52 2.81 -9.32
CA GLY A 247 -11.16 1.62 -9.85
C GLY A 247 -11.38 0.64 -8.72
N VAL A 248 -12.61 0.16 -8.55
CA VAL A 248 -12.97 -0.66 -7.40
C VAL A 248 -13.50 -2.01 -7.87
N GLY A 249 -12.90 -3.07 -7.37
CA GLY A 249 -13.35 -4.46 -7.55
C GLY A 249 -13.58 -5.12 -6.21
N ARG A 250 -14.58 -6.00 -6.15
CA ARG A 250 -14.95 -6.71 -4.92
C ARG A 250 -14.40 -8.12 -4.90
N HIS A 251 -13.76 -8.44 -3.81
CA HIS A 251 -13.29 -9.76 -3.43
C HIS A 251 -14.17 -10.33 -2.33
N TYR A 252 -14.62 -11.57 -2.49
CA TYR A 252 -15.47 -12.24 -1.50
C TYR A 252 -14.69 -13.26 -0.68
N GLY A 253 -14.88 -13.25 0.63
CA GLY A 253 -14.22 -14.11 1.57
C GLY A 253 -12.94 -13.52 2.14
N LEU A 254 -12.04 -14.41 2.60
CA LEU A 254 -10.75 -14.05 3.14
C LEU A 254 -9.77 -13.67 2.01
N PHE A 255 -8.51 -13.56 2.33
CA PHE A 255 -7.48 -12.99 1.45
C PHE A 255 -6.95 -13.97 0.38
N ASP A 256 -7.48 -15.20 0.33
CA ASP A 256 -7.11 -16.17 -0.69
C ASP A 256 -7.42 -15.62 -2.09
N ASN A 257 -6.43 -15.57 -2.97
CA ASN A 257 -6.53 -15.03 -4.32
C ASN A 257 -6.90 -13.53 -4.41
N LEU A 258 -6.72 -12.74 -3.35
CA LEU A 258 -6.95 -11.29 -3.38
C LEU A 258 -6.15 -10.61 -4.50
N ALA A 259 -4.95 -11.11 -4.82
CA ALA A 259 -4.13 -10.66 -5.93
C ALA A 259 -4.86 -10.73 -7.29
N ASP A 260 -5.75 -11.71 -7.50
CA ASP A 260 -6.53 -11.83 -8.72
C ASP A 260 -7.54 -10.68 -8.85
N THR A 261 -8.07 -10.19 -7.73
CA THR A 261 -8.95 -9.02 -7.73
C THR A 261 -8.19 -7.75 -8.11
N TYR A 262 -6.98 -7.55 -7.61
CA TYR A 262 -6.11 -6.45 -8.05
C TYR A 262 -5.84 -6.50 -9.56
N LEU A 263 -5.48 -7.67 -10.07
CA LEU A 263 -5.24 -7.87 -11.50
C LEU A 263 -6.49 -7.63 -12.34
N HIS A 264 -7.66 -8.07 -11.87
CA HIS A 264 -8.92 -7.85 -12.57
C HIS A 264 -9.28 -6.37 -12.68
N VAL A 265 -9.12 -5.60 -11.60
CA VAL A 265 -9.36 -4.14 -11.63
C VAL A 265 -8.37 -3.46 -12.58
N TYR A 266 -7.09 -3.83 -12.50
CA TYR A 266 -6.05 -3.31 -13.39
C TYR A 266 -6.38 -3.60 -14.87
N ASP A 267 -6.68 -4.85 -15.22
CA ASP A 267 -6.98 -5.26 -16.58
C ASP A 267 -8.24 -4.59 -17.13
N SER A 268 -9.26 -4.40 -16.30
CA SER A 268 -10.52 -3.78 -16.71
C SER A 268 -10.39 -2.30 -17.05
N LEU A 269 -9.48 -1.58 -16.41
CA LEU A 269 -9.39 -0.13 -16.50
C LEU A 269 -8.13 0.35 -17.22
N VAL A 270 -6.99 -0.22 -16.90
CA VAL A 270 -5.68 0.26 -17.37
C VAL A 270 -5.29 -0.38 -18.69
N THR A 271 -5.44 -1.70 -18.83
CA THR A 271 -5.11 -2.39 -20.09
C THR A 271 -5.97 -1.95 -21.28
N THR A 272 -7.17 -1.43 -21.01
CA THR A 272 -8.03 -0.85 -22.06
C THR A 272 -7.54 0.49 -22.59
N GLY A 273 -6.51 1.08 -21.99
CA GLY A 273 -5.95 2.40 -22.35
C GLY A 273 -6.82 3.59 -21.95
N LYS A 274 -7.98 3.37 -21.30
CA LYS A 274 -8.88 4.46 -20.89
C LYS A 274 -8.39 5.19 -19.64
N HIS A 275 -7.69 4.48 -18.78
CA HIS A 275 -7.16 4.99 -17.50
C HIS A 275 -5.69 4.58 -17.35
N LYS A 276 -4.97 5.32 -16.52
CA LYS A 276 -3.64 4.96 -16.02
C LYS A 276 -3.65 5.00 -14.49
N LEU A 277 -2.73 4.28 -13.88
CA LEU A 277 -2.57 4.33 -12.43
C LEU A 277 -2.01 5.68 -11.98
N ARG A 278 -2.50 6.18 -10.86
CA ARG A 278 -1.91 7.33 -10.16
C ARG A 278 -0.80 6.87 -9.21
N ALA A 279 0.13 7.78 -8.92
CA ALA A 279 1.21 7.54 -7.96
C ALA A 279 0.71 7.63 -6.51
N GLN A 280 -0.24 6.76 -6.15
CA GLN A 280 -0.83 6.63 -4.82
C GLN A 280 -0.92 5.13 -4.50
N THR A 281 -0.85 4.77 -3.22
CA THR A 281 -1.03 3.38 -2.78
C THR A 281 -2.47 2.91 -3.00
N PRO A 282 -2.68 1.65 -3.37
CA PRO A 282 -4.00 1.06 -3.38
C PRO A 282 -4.56 0.94 -1.95
N LEU A 283 -5.87 0.69 -1.85
CA LEU A 283 -6.54 0.50 -0.57
C LEU A 283 -7.34 -0.80 -0.60
N GLU A 284 -7.49 -1.40 0.56
CA GLU A 284 -8.38 -2.51 0.83
C GLU A 284 -9.42 -2.05 1.85
N VAL A 285 -10.67 -1.91 1.44
CA VAL A 285 -11.75 -1.51 2.34
C VAL A 285 -12.54 -2.76 2.74
N TYR A 286 -12.57 -3.05 4.03
CA TYR A 286 -13.14 -4.29 4.55
C TYR A 286 -14.58 -4.10 5.00
N SER A 287 -15.50 -4.92 4.47
CA SER A 287 -16.81 -5.13 5.07
C SER A 287 -16.68 -6.18 6.16
N TYR A 288 -17.07 -5.83 7.37
CA TYR A 288 -16.87 -6.68 8.53
C TYR A 288 -18.08 -6.69 9.46
N SER A 289 -18.13 -7.69 10.32
CA SER A 289 -18.96 -7.69 11.53
C SER A 289 -18.11 -8.03 12.74
N GLN A 290 -18.49 -7.48 13.89
CA GLN A 290 -17.85 -7.81 15.17
C GLN A 290 -18.79 -8.67 15.99
N VAL A 291 -18.36 -9.90 16.34
CA VAL A 291 -19.14 -10.85 17.14
C VAL A 291 -18.29 -11.29 18.30
N LYS A 292 -18.69 -10.92 19.53
CA LYS A 292 -17.99 -11.25 20.79
C LYS A 292 -16.50 -10.86 20.79
N GLY A 293 -16.15 -9.72 20.16
CA GLY A 293 -14.79 -9.25 20.04
C GLY A 293 -14.07 -9.70 18.77
N ASP A 294 -14.49 -10.78 18.10
CA ASP A 294 -13.89 -11.26 16.87
C ASP A 294 -14.35 -10.42 15.66
N ILE A 295 -13.40 -9.98 14.83
CA ILE A 295 -13.67 -9.31 13.56
C ILE A 295 -13.80 -10.37 12.47
N ARG A 296 -14.94 -10.37 11.78
CA ARG A 296 -15.20 -11.24 10.62
C ARG A 296 -15.34 -10.41 9.36
N ILE A 297 -14.42 -10.60 8.43
CA ILE A 297 -14.45 -9.95 7.11
C ILE A 297 -15.38 -10.75 6.19
N HIS A 298 -16.31 -10.04 5.55
CA HIS A 298 -17.28 -10.61 4.61
C HIS A 298 -16.83 -10.46 3.16
N PHE A 299 -16.33 -9.29 2.82
CA PHE A 299 -15.73 -9.01 1.53
C PHE A 299 -14.72 -7.85 1.67
N THR A 300 -13.85 -7.76 0.68
CA THR A 300 -12.84 -6.70 0.57
C THR A 300 -13.05 -5.96 -0.75
N ASP A 301 -13.29 -4.67 -0.70
CA ASP A 301 -13.26 -3.83 -1.89
C ASP A 301 -11.82 -3.33 -2.11
N VAL A 302 -11.24 -3.73 -3.23
CA VAL A 302 -9.90 -3.33 -3.66
C VAL A 302 -10.01 -2.04 -4.46
N TYR A 303 -9.38 -0.97 -3.99
CA TYR A 303 -9.35 0.35 -4.59
C TYR A 303 -8.00 0.59 -5.27
N LEU A 304 -7.95 0.62 -6.61
CA LEU A 304 -6.78 1.03 -7.37
C LEU A 304 -6.89 2.50 -7.77
N PRO A 305 -5.93 3.34 -7.40
CA PRO A 305 -5.96 4.76 -7.75
C PRO A 305 -5.74 4.94 -9.25
N VAL A 306 -6.71 5.57 -9.93
CA VAL A 306 -6.69 5.76 -11.39
C VAL A 306 -6.94 7.21 -11.78
N GLU A 307 -6.48 7.59 -12.96
CA GLU A 307 -6.84 8.83 -13.65
C GLU A 307 -7.11 8.58 -15.13
N LYS A 308 -7.88 9.45 -15.76
CA LYS A 308 -8.17 9.35 -17.19
C LYS A 308 -6.88 9.50 -18.01
N ASN A 309 -6.71 8.65 -18.99
CA ASN A 309 -5.61 8.78 -19.93
C ASN A 309 -5.91 9.91 -20.92
N GLN A 310 -5.13 11.00 -20.88
CA GLN A 310 -5.35 12.18 -21.72
C GLN A 310 -5.00 11.95 -23.20
N SER A 311 -4.31 10.85 -23.52
CA SER A 311 -3.86 10.55 -24.89
C SER A 311 -5.00 10.25 -25.88
N ASN A 312 -6.23 9.99 -25.40
CA ASN A 312 -7.39 9.64 -26.25
C ASN A 312 -8.33 10.80 -26.57
N GLN A 313 -7.96 12.05 -26.31
CA GLN A 313 -8.76 13.23 -26.67
C GLN A 313 -8.34 13.92 -27.97
N LYS A 314 -7.40 13.35 -28.71
CA LYS A 314 -7.02 13.84 -30.04
C LYS A 314 -7.40 12.80 -31.10
N ASN A 315 -8.67 12.67 -31.38
CA ASN A 315 -9.22 12.20 -32.66
C ASN A 315 -10.65 12.73 -32.80
#